data_dda2e959fd36b583efe67b37e5118599
#
_entry.id   dda2e959fd36b583efe67b37e5118599
#
_cell.length_a   1.000
_cell.length_b   1.000
_cell.length_c   1.000
_cell.angle_alpha   90.00
_cell.angle_beta   90.00
_cell.angle_gamma   90.00
#
_symmetry.space_group_name_H-M   'P 1'
#
loop_
_entity.id
_entity.type
_entity.pdbx_description
1 polymer ?
#
loop_
_entity_poly.entity_id
_entity_poly.type
_entity_poly.pdbx_seq_one_letter_code
_entity_poly.pdbx_strand_id
1 'polypeptide(L)'
;KNGSPRFGGVEGVSQLAARAVKGGVLSMGELLMVAGALRNFQNLVSWYGSSEHDALPTDDLFYALAPQPGLEQQISSAILAPDAMADTASHTLNDLRKKIRATENSIRDRLESMVRNMDTSKYLQESVVSIRNGRYVVPVKSEYRGEVSGIIHDVSSTGATVFVEPQAVVEANARILQYRAQEAQEIERILVAFTGQVAAIEPQFQYNYKAML
;
A
#
# COMPACT_ATOMS: atom_id res chain seq x y z
N LYS A 1 -20.97 -35.94 -0.64
CA LYS A 1 -19.62 -36.14 -0.02
C LYS A 1 -18.77 -34.87 -0.16
N ASN A 2 -19.33 -33.72 0.20
CA ASN A 2 -18.72 -32.40 -0.08
C ASN A 2 -17.85 -31.85 1.07
N GLY A 3 -17.42 -32.70 2.02
CA GLY A 3 -16.63 -32.28 3.17
C GLY A 3 -17.39 -31.34 4.12
N SER A 4 -16.74 -30.91 5.22
CA SER A 4 -17.30 -29.91 6.13
C SER A 4 -16.90 -28.51 5.66
N PRO A 5 -17.81 -27.53 5.67
CA PRO A 5 -17.48 -26.15 5.35
C PRO A 5 -16.54 -25.56 6.43
N ARG A 6 -15.71 -24.61 6.03
CA ARG A 6 -14.83 -23.89 6.97
C ARG A 6 -15.55 -22.67 7.51
N PHE A 7 -15.82 -22.63 8.81
CA PHE A 7 -16.48 -21.51 9.50
C PHE A 7 -15.49 -20.49 10.12
N GLY A 8 -14.19 -20.64 9.90
CA GLY A 8 -13.16 -19.78 10.50
C GLY A 8 -12.89 -18.49 9.72
N GLY A 9 -12.18 -17.54 10.39
CA GLY A 9 -11.65 -16.33 9.74
C GLY A 9 -12.62 -15.13 9.66
N VAL A 10 -13.70 -15.15 10.45
CA VAL A 10 -14.66 -14.04 10.56
C VAL A 10 -14.59 -13.32 11.92
N GLU A 11 -13.76 -13.80 12.84
CA GLU A 11 -13.59 -13.22 14.16
C GLU A 11 -13.08 -11.77 14.08
N GLY A 12 -13.68 -10.86 14.84
CA GLY A 12 -13.31 -9.44 14.88
C GLY A 12 -13.77 -8.60 13.70
N VAL A 13 -14.15 -9.21 12.55
CA VAL A 13 -14.50 -8.45 11.33
C VAL A 13 -15.82 -7.71 11.48
N SER A 14 -16.77 -8.25 12.27
CA SER A 14 -18.01 -7.56 12.65
C SER A 14 -17.73 -6.19 13.32
N GLN A 15 -16.71 -6.12 14.18
CA GLN A 15 -16.30 -4.88 14.83
C GLN A 15 -15.68 -3.87 13.85
N LEU A 16 -14.95 -4.37 12.82
CA LEU A 16 -14.40 -3.52 11.76
C LEU A 16 -15.51 -2.87 10.95
N ALA A 17 -16.54 -3.61 10.56
CA ALA A 17 -17.70 -3.07 9.86
C ALA A 17 -18.44 -2.03 10.71
N ALA A 18 -18.66 -2.28 11.99
CA ALA A 18 -19.27 -1.34 12.92
C ALA A 18 -18.42 -0.07 13.13
N ARG A 19 -17.08 -0.20 13.11
CA ARG A 19 -16.16 0.95 13.15
C ARG A 19 -16.23 1.78 11.87
N ALA A 20 -16.34 1.15 10.71
CA ALA A 20 -16.51 1.82 9.43
C ALA A 20 -17.79 2.69 9.41
N VAL A 21 -18.91 2.17 9.93
CA VAL A 21 -20.18 2.93 10.05
C VAL A 21 -20.01 4.17 10.93
N LYS A 22 -19.16 4.10 11.97
CA LYS A 22 -18.85 5.23 12.86
C LYS A 22 -17.83 6.23 12.26
N GLY A 23 -17.44 6.05 11.00
CA GLY A 23 -16.49 6.92 10.30
C GLY A 23 -15.02 6.61 10.52
N GLY A 24 -14.69 5.47 11.17
CA GLY A 24 -13.30 5.03 11.31
C GLY A 24 -12.79 4.41 10.01
N VAL A 25 -11.68 4.92 9.47
CA VAL A 25 -11.05 4.38 8.26
C VAL A 25 -10.37 3.05 8.56
N LEU A 26 -10.59 2.05 7.71
CA LEU A 26 -9.96 0.74 7.81
C LEU A 26 -8.60 0.74 7.10
N SER A 27 -7.61 0.13 7.73
CA SER A 27 -6.28 -0.10 7.14
C SER A 27 -6.33 -1.17 6.04
N MET A 28 -5.27 -1.28 5.24
CA MET A 28 -5.14 -2.34 4.22
C MET A 28 -5.31 -3.74 4.83
N GLY A 29 -4.66 -4.02 5.96
CA GLY A 29 -4.77 -5.31 6.65
C GLY A 29 -6.19 -5.62 7.12
N GLU A 30 -6.89 -4.62 7.67
CA GLU A 30 -8.28 -4.77 8.11
C GLU A 30 -9.24 -4.97 6.93
N LEU A 31 -9.03 -4.29 5.81
CA LEU A 31 -9.80 -4.51 4.59
C LEU A 31 -9.56 -5.91 4.00
N LEU A 32 -8.34 -6.44 4.07
CA LEU A 32 -8.04 -7.83 3.70
C LEU A 32 -8.75 -8.83 4.61
N MET A 33 -8.88 -8.55 5.92
CA MET A 33 -9.67 -9.37 6.83
C MET A 33 -11.16 -9.36 6.43
N VAL A 34 -11.71 -8.19 6.09
CA VAL A 34 -13.08 -8.07 5.58
C VAL A 34 -13.26 -8.88 4.29
N ALA A 35 -12.35 -8.74 3.32
CA ALA A 35 -12.38 -9.50 2.06
C ALA A 35 -12.33 -11.01 2.31
N GLY A 36 -11.50 -11.47 3.25
CA GLY A 36 -11.44 -12.87 3.67
C GLY A 36 -12.78 -13.39 4.23
N ALA A 37 -13.45 -12.61 5.06
CA ALA A 37 -14.76 -12.95 5.59
C ALA A 37 -15.84 -13.00 4.48
N LEU A 38 -15.84 -12.03 3.56
CA LEU A 38 -16.77 -12.02 2.42
C LEU A 38 -16.55 -13.25 1.52
N ARG A 39 -15.31 -13.65 1.28
CA ARG A 39 -14.97 -14.88 0.54
C ARG A 39 -15.47 -16.12 1.26
N ASN A 40 -15.40 -16.17 2.58
CA ASN A 40 -15.93 -17.29 3.37
C ASN A 40 -17.45 -17.38 3.25
N PHE A 41 -18.17 -16.26 3.31
CA PHE A 41 -19.62 -16.26 3.07
C PHE A 41 -19.98 -16.79 1.67
N GLN A 42 -19.25 -16.37 0.64
CA GLN A 42 -19.45 -16.86 -0.71
C GLN A 42 -19.18 -18.36 -0.85
N ASN A 43 -18.12 -18.85 -0.22
CA ASN A 43 -17.77 -20.27 -0.23
C ASN A 43 -18.87 -21.11 0.45
N LEU A 44 -19.44 -20.62 1.54
CA LEU A 44 -20.54 -21.28 2.24
C LEU A 44 -21.78 -21.38 1.37
N VAL A 45 -22.19 -20.28 0.73
CA VAL A 45 -23.34 -20.27 -0.19
C VAL A 45 -23.12 -21.25 -1.36
N SER A 46 -21.91 -21.22 -1.94
CA SER A 46 -21.55 -22.11 -3.05
C SER A 46 -21.51 -23.57 -2.62
N TRP A 47 -20.96 -23.88 -1.45
CA TRP A 47 -20.92 -25.23 -0.90
C TRP A 47 -22.32 -25.77 -0.64
N TYR A 48 -23.20 -24.95 -0.04
CA TYR A 48 -24.59 -25.33 0.24
C TYR A 48 -25.37 -25.57 -1.05
N GLY A 49 -25.30 -24.67 -2.02
CA GLY A 49 -25.98 -24.78 -3.30
C GLY A 49 -25.50 -25.94 -4.20
N SER A 50 -24.29 -26.46 -3.93
CA SER A 50 -23.77 -27.65 -4.63
C SER A 50 -24.10 -28.98 -3.93
N SER A 51 -24.70 -28.93 -2.75
CA SER A 51 -25.04 -30.11 -1.95
C SER A 51 -26.45 -30.58 -2.31
N GLU A 52 -26.60 -31.84 -2.77
CA GLU A 52 -27.89 -32.50 -2.89
C GLU A 52 -28.34 -32.95 -1.48
N HIS A 53 -29.37 -32.35 -0.95
CA HIS A 53 -29.99 -32.71 0.34
C HIS A 53 -31.50 -32.47 0.29
N ASP A 54 -32.23 -33.22 1.10
CA ASP A 54 -33.64 -32.95 1.37
C ASP A 54 -33.78 -31.61 2.12
N ALA A 55 -34.98 -31.01 2.08
CA ALA A 55 -35.24 -29.75 2.77
C ALA A 55 -34.92 -29.85 4.27
N LEU A 56 -34.03 -28.98 4.72
CA LEU A 56 -33.54 -28.91 6.10
C LEU A 56 -34.08 -27.64 6.79
N PRO A 57 -34.33 -27.67 8.11
CA PRO A 57 -34.72 -26.48 8.88
C PRO A 57 -33.72 -25.32 8.80
N THR A 58 -32.46 -25.60 8.37
CA THR A 58 -31.36 -24.64 8.22
C THR A 58 -31.32 -23.97 6.84
N ASP A 59 -32.11 -24.41 5.88
CA ASP A 59 -32.15 -23.90 4.49
C ASP A 59 -32.33 -22.39 4.46
N ASP A 60 -33.29 -21.88 5.24
CA ASP A 60 -33.59 -20.45 5.31
C ASP A 60 -32.35 -19.60 5.75
N LEU A 61 -31.49 -20.14 6.61
CA LEU A 61 -30.29 -19.45 7.05
C LEU A 61 -29.27 -19.33 5.91
N PHE A 62 -29.08 -20.39 5.12
CA PHE A 62 -28.13 -20.37 3.99
C PHE A 62 -28.66 -19.54 2.82
N TYR A 63 -29.96 -19.61 2.52
CA TYR A 63 -30.57 -18.81 1.45
C TYR A 63 -30.62 -17.32 1.78
N ALA A 64 -30.61 -16.95 3.05
CA ALA A 64 -30.57 -15.57 3.48
C ALA A 64 -29.18 -14.96 3.49
N LEU A 65 -28.11 -15.77 3.35
CA LEU A 65 -26.76 -15.25 3.20
C LEU A 65 -26.63 -14.50 1.87
N ALA A 66 -26.19 -13.25 1.92
CA ALA A 66 -25.94 -12.40 0.75
C ALA A 66 -24.44 -12.12 0.61
N PRO A 67 -23.71 -12.95 -0.14
CA PRO A 67 -22.30 -12.71 -0.41
C PRO A 67 -22.12 -11.45 -1.24
N GLN A 68 -20.98 -10.78 -1.05
CA GLN A 68 -20.61 -9.56 -1.77
C GLN A 68 -19.34 -9.81 -2.63
N PRO A 69 -19.42 -10.64 -3.67
CA PRO A 69 -18.24 -11.04 -4.45
C PRO A 69 -17.59 -9.86 -5.15
N GLY A 70 -18.36 -8.85 -5.56
CA GLY A 70 -17.82 -7.66 -6.20
C GLY A 70 -16.91 -6.84 -5.28
N LEU A 71 -17.31 -6.62 -4.03
CA LEU A 71 -16.51 -5.90 -3.06
C LEU A 71 -15.28 -6.71 -2.63
N GLU A 72 -15.45 -8.02 -2.40
CA GLU A 72 -14.34 -8.93 -2.10
C GLU A 72 -13.27 -8.87 -3.18
N GLN A 73 -13.66 -8.99 -4.45
CA GLN A 73 -12.73 -8.97 -5.57
C GLN A 73 -12.04 -7.61 -5.73
N GLN A 74 -12.77 -6.51 -5.55
CA GLN A 74 -12.21 -5.17 -5.63
C GLN A 74 -11.13 -4.96 -4.56
N ILE A 75 -11.40 -5.31 -3.31
CA ILE A 75 -10.43 -5.19 -2.22
C ILE A 75 -9.21 -6.08 -2.50
N SER A 76 -9.42 -7.36 -2.81
CA SER A 76 -8.34 -8.34 -3.02
C SER A 76 -7.47 -8.03 -4.24
N SER A 77 -8.02 -7.38 -5.26
CA SER A 77 -7.23 -6.94 -6.43
C SER A 77 -6.46 -5.64 -6.18
N ALA A 78 -6.98 -4.77 -5.33
CA ALA A 78 -6.35 -3.49 -5.01
C ALA A 78 -5.31 -3.58 -3.89
N ILE A 79 -5.51 -4.47 -2.91
CA ILE A 79 -4.64 -4.63 -1.74
C ILE A 79 -3.97 -5.98 -1.79
N LEU A 80 -2.65 -5.98 -1.97
CA LEU A 80 -1.84 -7.21 -2.14
C LEU A 80 -1.33 -7.76 -0.81
N ALA A 81 -1.08 -6.89 0.16
CA ALA A 81 -0.60 -7.21 1.50
C ALA A 81 -0.99 -6.10 2.49
N PRO A 82 -0.87 -6.32 3.81
CA PRO A 82 -1.23 -5.31 4.83
C PRO A 82 -0.52 -3.96 4.69
N ASP A 83 0.58 -3.90 3.95
CA ASP A 83 1.42 -2.73 3.67
C ASP A 83 1.63 -2.45 2.18
N ALA A 84 0.95 -3.20 1.30
CA ALA A 84 1.15 -3.12 -0.14
C ALA A 84 -0.16 -2.98 -0.92
N MET A 85 -0.30 -1.87 -1.62
CA MET A 85 -1.38 -1.60 -2.57
C MET A 85 -0.89 -1.77 -4.01
N ALA A 86 -1.69 -2.43 -4.85
CA ALA A 86 -1.39 -2.64 -6.26
C ALA A 86 -1.29 -1.31 -7.01
N ASP A 87 -0.38 -1.21 -7.99
CA ASP A 87 -0.31 -0.05 -8.89
C ASP A 87 -1.64 0.17 -9.63
N THR A 88 -2.36 -0.91 -9.91
CA THR A 88 -3.65 -0.92 -10.61
C THR A 88 -4.85 -0.57 -9.73
N ALA A 89 -4.65 -0.33 -8.43
CA ALA A 89 -5.74 0.05 -7.52
C ALA A 89 -6.46 1.35 -7.96
N SER A 90 -5.73 2.27 -8.60
CA SER A 90 -6.31 3.39 -9.33
C SER A 90 -5.39 3.85 -10.47
N HIS A 91 -5.98 4.54 -11.46
CA HIS A 91 -5.21 5.15 -12.53
C HIS A 91 -4.22 6.22 -11.99
N THR A 92 -4.69 7.03 -11.06
CA THR A 92 -3.87 8.07 -10.40
C THR A 92 -2.66 7.47 -9.68
N LEU A 93 -2.85 6.39 -8.92
CA LEU A 93 -1.77 5.71 -8.21
C LEU A 93 -0.72 5.15 -9.18
N ASN A 94 -1.18 4.51 -10.26
CA ASN A 94 -0.30 3.98 -11.31
C ASN A 94 0.55 5.09 -11.94
N ASP A 95 -0.06 6.22 -12.30
CA ASP A 95 0.63 7.34 -12.92
C ASP A 95 1.64 8.00 -11.98
N LEU A 96 1.28 8.17 -10.70
CA LEU A 96 2.19 8.71 -9.69
C LEU A 96 3.41 7.80 -9.52
N ARG A 97 3.22 6.49 -9.40
CA ARG A 97 4.31 5.53 -9.26
C ARG A 97 5.20 5.45 -10.49
N LYS A 98 4.63 5.58 -11.70
CA LYS A 98 5.42 5.71 -12.94
C LYS A 98 6.28 6.97 -12.92
N LYS A 99 5.71 8.12 -12.50
CA LYS A 99 6.45 9.38 -12.39
C LYS A 99 7.57 9.30 -11.36
N ILE A 100 7.32 8.67 -10.21
CA ILE A 100 8.34 8.44 -9.17
C ILE A 100 9.48 7.63 -9.76
N ARG A 101 9.21 6.45 -10.32
CA ARG A 101 10.24 5.57 -10.91
C ARG A 101 11.04 6.26 -12.01
N ALA A 102 10.38 6.97 -12.93
CA ALA A 102 11.06 7.68 -14.00
C ALA A 102 11.99 8.80 -13.46
N THR A 103 11.51 9.53 -12.45
CA THR A 103 12.31 10.60 -11.83
C THR A 103 13.49 10.03 -11.04
N GLU A 104 13.29 8.93 -10.29
CA GLU A 104 14.35 8.23 -9.57
C GLU A 104 15.44 7.71 -10.50
N ASN A 105 15.06 7.10 -11.62
CA ASN A 105 16.02 6.64 -12.63
C ASN A 105 16.82 7.82 -13.21
N SER A 106 16.15 8.92 -13.56
CA SER A 106 16.82 10.12 -14.08
C SER A 106 17.81 10.72 -13.08
N ILE A 107 17.48 10.75 -11.79
CA ILE A 107 18.40 11.20 -10.73
C ILE A 107 19.59 10.26 -10.64
N ARG A 108 19.33 8.96 -10.60
CA ARG A 108 20.37 7.93 -10.48
C ARG A 108 21.36 8.04 -11.63
N ASP A 109 20.89 8.13 -12.87
CA ASP A 109 21.75 8.24 -14.06
C ASP A 109 22.63 9.48 -13.99
N ARG A 110 22.08 10.63 -13.56
CA ARG A 110 22.83 11.88 -13.40
C ARG A 110 23.90 11.78 -12.31
N LEU A 111 23.54 11.22 -11.15
CA LEU A 111 24.46 11.09 -10.04
C LEU A 111 25.53 10.02 -10.31
N GLU A 112 25.19 8.90 -10.95
CA GLU A 112 26.16 7.89 -11.37
C GLU A 112 27.15 8.45 -12.39
N SER A 113 26.70 9.26 -13.34
CA SER A 113 27.59 9.97 -14.24
C SER A 113 28.55 10.92 -13.49
N MET A 114 28.01 11.64 -12.50
CA MET A 114 28.79 12.55 -11.66
C MET A 114 29.86 11.82 -10.83
N VAL A 115 29.49 10.72 -10.16
CA VAL A 115 30.44 9.97 -9.28
C VAL A 115 31.51 9.21 -10.07
N ARG A 116 31.26 8.90 -11.36
CA ARG A 116 32.25 8.29 -12.26
C ARG A 116 33.15 9.29 -12.94
N ASN A 117 32.83 10.59 -12.89
CA ASN A 117 33.65 11.64 -13.49
C ASN A 117 34.92 11.83 -12.66
N MET A 118 36.09 11.73 -13.30
CA MET A 118 37.41 11.83 -12.64
C MET A 118 37.62 13.17 -11.93
N ASP A 119 37.03 14.26 -12.44
CA ASP A 119 37.15 15.58 -11.84
C ASP A 119 36.36 15.74 -10.55
N THR A 120 35.23 15.01 -10.43
CA THR A 120 34.36 15.08 -9.26
C THR A 120 34.65 13.97 -8.24
N SER A 121 35.04 12.77 -8.71
CA SER A 121 35.26 11.61 -7.84
C SER A 121 36.31 11.84 -6.77
N LYS A 122 37.32 12.68 -7.02
CA LYS A 122 38.38 13.05 -6.04
C LYS A 122 37.82 13.74 -4.80
N TYR A 123 36.71 14.44 -4.91
CA TYR A 123 36.05 15.14 -3.80
C TYR A 123 35.14 14.23 -2.98
N LEU A 124 34.74 13.06 -3.53
CA LEU A 124 33.84 12.15 -2.88
C LEU A 124 34.57 11.26 -1.86
N GLN A 125 33.90 10.96 -0.75
CA GLN A 125 34.36 9.97 0.22
C GLN A 125 34.30 8.57 -0.35
N GLU A 126 33.22 8.29 -1.08
CA GLU A 126 32.94 7.04 -1.81
C GLU A 126 32.22 7.38 -3.11
N SER A 127 32.45 6.59 -4.16
CA SER A 127 31.79 6.77 -5.47
C SER A 127 30.43 6.09 -5.48
N VAL A 128 29.56 6.46 -4.55
CA VAL A 128 28.21 5.90 -4.39
C VAL A 128 27.15 6.98 -4.31
N VAL A 129 25.94 6.62 -4.69
CA VAL A 129 24.73 7.44 -4.47
C VAL A 129 24.05 6.95 -3.20
N SER A 130 23.68 7.87 -2.32
CA SER A 130 23.01 7.59 -1.04
C SER A 130 21.67 8.31 -0.96
N ILE A 131 20.85 7.93 0.02
CA ILE A 131 19.61 8.63 0.34
C ILE A 131 19.71 9.17 1.76
N ARG A 132 19.41 10.47 1.94
CA ARG A 132 19.30 11.12 3.24
C ARG A 132 18.04 11.98 3.28
N ASN A 133 17.23 11.80 4.31
CA ASN A 133 15.96 12.54 4.46
C ASN A 133 15.05 12.47 3.21
N GLY A 134 15.01 11.29 2.55
CA GLY A 134 14.23 11.05 1.34
C GLY A 134 14.79 11.69 0.06
N ARG A 135 16.02 12.21 0.09
CA ARG A 135 16.71 12.85 -1.04
C ARG A 135 17.91 12.05 -1.49
N TYR A 136 18.14 12.00 -2.77
CA TYR A 136 19.34 11.42 -3.35
C TYR A 136 20.51 12.40 -3.20
N VAL A 137 21.58 11.92 -2.61
CA VAL A 137 22.77 12.69 -2.24
C VAL A 137 24.05 11.95 -2.58
N VAL A 138 25.17 12.66 -2.62
CA VAL A 138 26.52 12.09 -2.75
C VAL A 138 27.35 12.37 -1.50
N PRO A 139 28.16 11.41 -1.02
CA PRO A 139 29.04 11.61 0.13
C PRO A 139 30.30 12.38 -0.28
N VAL A 140 30.45 13.61 0.19
CA VAL A 140 31.59 14.49 -0.09
C VAL A 140 32.50 14.56 1.13
N LYS A 141 33.82 14.49 0.95
CA LYS A 141 34.77 14.72 2.02
C LYS A 141 34.58 16.13 2.58
N SER A 142 34.54 16.29 3.90
CA SER A 142 34.21 17.57 4.54
C SER A 142 35.14 18.71 4.12
N GLU A 143 36.40 18.41 3.83
CA GLU A 143 37.41 19.36 3.34
C GLU A 143 37.09 19.92 1.95
N TYR A 144 36.32 19.16 1.14
CA TYR A 144 35.91 19.54 -0.22
C TYR A 144 34.41 19.92 -0.32
N ARG A 145 33.76 20.23 0.80
CA ARG A 145 32.34 20.58 0.83
C ARG A 145 31.95 21.76 -0.08
N GLY A 146 32.88 22.64 -0.40
CA GLY A 146 32.68 23.79 -1.29
C GLY A 146 32.83 23.46 -2.78
N GLU A 147 33.42 22.30 -3.13
CA GLU A 147 33.75 21.93 -4.51
C GLU A 147 32.53 21.27 -5.23
N VAL A 148 31.58 20.74 -4.47
CA VAL A 148 30.36 20.16 -5.02
C VAL A 148 29.19 21.11 -4.74
N SER A 149 28.75 21.80 -5.77
CA SER A 149 27.60 22.72 -5.68
C SER A 149 26.32 21.98 -5.33
N GLY A 150 25.64 22.39 -4.26
CA GLY A 150 24.40 21.75 -3.83
C GLY A 150 24.03 22.08 -2.39
N ILE A 151 23.13 21.29 -1.82
CA ILE A 151 22.57 21.47 -0.48
C ILE A 151 23.06 20.34 0.42
N ILE A 152 23.62 20.67 1.59
CA ILE A 152 24.03 19.68 2.60
C ILE A 152 22.79 19.26 3.39
N HIS A 153 22.50 17.94 3.40
CA HIS A 153 21.36 17.37 4.12
C HIS A 153 21.75 16.60 5.38
N ASP A 154 23.00 16.17 5.48
CA ASP A 154 23.47 15.37 6.62
C ASP A 154 24.99 15.45 6.74
N VAL A 155 25.51 15.09 7.91
CA VAL A 155 26.93 14.98 8.21
C VAL A 155 27.15 13.66 8.94
N SER A 156 28.25 12.95 8.59
CA SER A 156 28.60 11.71 9.30
C SER A 156 28.92 11.99 10.78
N SER A 157 28.73 10.97 11.62
CA SER A 157 28.99 11.07 13.08
C SER A 157 30.41 11.56 13.42
N THR A 158 31.39 11.25 12.57
CA THR A 158 32.80 11.70 12.74
C THR A 158 33.03 13.10 12.17
N GLY A 159 32.08 13.68 11.44
CA GLY A 159 32.26 14.97 10.74
C GLY A 159 33.12 14.89 9.47
N ALA A 160 33.65 13.72 9.12
CA ALA A 160 34.55 13.56 7.98
C ALA A 160 33.84 13.59 6.60
N THR A 161 32.53 13.35 6.57
CA THR A 161 31.73 13.28 5.34
C THR A 161 30.51 14.18 5.46
N VAL A 162 30.21 14.95 4.43
CA VAL A 162 28.98 15.70 4.25
C VAL A 162 28.17 15.06 3.12
N PHE A 163 26.86 14.90 3.31
CA PHE A 163 25.96 14.37 2.31
C PHE A 163 25.30 15.52 1.55
N VAL A 164 25.75 15.69 0.31
CA VAL A 164 25.37 16.83 -0.54
C VAL A 164 24.32 16.36 -1.55
N GLU A 165 23.21 17.09 -1.66
CA GLU A 165 22.29 17.03 -2.77
C GLU A 165 22.82 17.94 -3.89
N PRO A 166 23.37 17.39 -4.99
CA PRO A 166 23.94 18.23 -6.05
C PRO A 166 22.86 19.10 -6.71
N GLN A 167 23.23 20.33 -7.05
CA GLN A 167 22.32 21.30 -7.68
C GLN A 167 21.59 20.72 -8.90
N ALA A 168 22.26 19.85 -9.65
CA ALA A 168 21.69 19.21 -10.86
C ALA A 168 20.46 18.33 -10.60
N VAL A 169 20.22 17.91 -9.35
CA VAL A 169 19.11 17.01 -8.98
C VAL A 169 18.13 17.59 -7.96
N VAL A 170 18.36 18.81 -7.47
CA VAL A 170 17.52 19.46 -6.43
C VAL A 170 16.04 19.48 -6.84
N GLU A 171 15.71 19.93 -8.05
CA GLU A 171 14.33 19.97 -8.51
C GLU A 171 13.71 18.56 -8.64
N ALA A 172 14.47 17.59 -9.14
CA ALA A 172 14.00 16.23 -9.31
C ALA A 172 13.73 15.55 -7.95
N ASN A 173 14.60 15.74 -6.98
CA ASN A 173 14.38 15.30 -5.60
C ASN A 173 13.13 15.94 -4.98
N ALA A 174 12.92 17.23 -5.19
CA ALA A 174 11.72 17.92 -4.71
C ALA A 174 10.44 17.34 -5.35
N ARG A 175 10.47 17.02 -6.65
CA ARG A 175 9.35 16.37 -7.35
C ARG A 175 9.04 14.98 -6.79
N ILE A 176 10.05 14.17 -6.47
CA ILE A 176 9.83 12.84 -5.84
C ILE A 176 9.09 12.99 -4.52
N LEU A 177 9.51 13.91 -3.65
CA LEU A 177 8.84 14.15 -2.37
C LEU A 177 7.38 14.57 -2.57
N GLN A 178 7.11 15.42 -3.56
CA GLN A 178 5.76 15.82 -3.91
C GLN A 178 4.93 14.64 -4.42
N TYR A 179 5.46 13.81 -5.34
CA TYR A 179 4.75 12.64 -5.84
C TYR A 179 4.49 11.60 -4.75
N ARG A 180 5.43 11.38 -3.82
CA ARG A 180 5.22 10.47 -2.68
C ARG A 180 4.13 10.98 -1.74
N ALA A 181 4.05 12.30 -1.50
CA ALA A 181 2.95 12.88 -0.73
C ALA A 181 1.59 12.69 -1.43
N GLN A 182 1.54 12.88 -2.74
CA GLN A 182 0.33 12.64 -3.54
C GLN A 182 -0.04 11.15 -3.57
N GLU A 183 0.94 10.25 -3.64
CA GLU A 183 0.73 8.80 -3.55
C GLU A 183 0.09 8.42 -2.21
N ALA A 184 0.59 8.95 -1.10
CA ALA A 184 0.02 8.70 0.23
C ALA A 184 -1.43 9.20 0.34
N GLN A 185 -1.72 10.39 -0.20
CA GLN A 185 -3.09 10.92 -0.26
C GLN A 185 -4.02 10.06 -1.11
N GLU A 186 -3.56 9.56 -2.26
CA GLU A 186 -4.36 8.70 -3.13
C GLU A 186 -4.63 7.35 -2.47
N ILE A 187 -3.64 6.75 -1.79
CA ILE A 187 -3.83 5.52 -1.01
C ILE A 187 -4.89 5.75 0.07
N GLU A 188 -4.81 6.83 0.83
CA GLU A 188 -5.80 7.16 1.86
C GLU A 188 -7.20 7.31 1.25
N ARG A 189 -7.32 8.01 0.10
CA ARG A 189 -8.58 8.15 -0.61
C ARG A 189 -9.20 6.79 -0.99
N ILE A 190 -8.38 5.85 -1.45
CA ILE A 190 -8.82 4.48 -1.81
C ILE A 190 -9.29 3.74 -0.55
N LEU A 191 -8.56 3.83 0.56
CA LEU A 191 -8.95 3.20 1.83
C LEU A 191 -10.27 3.75 2.35
N VAL A 192 -10.47 5.07 2.29
CA VAL A 192 -11.74 5.72 2.65
C VAL A 192 -12.89 5.22 1.77
N ALA A 193 -12.67 5.09 0.46
CA ALA A 193 -13.70 4.59 -0.47
C ALA A 193 -14.09 3.14 -0.16
N PHE A 194 -13.13 2.24 0.07
CA PHE A 194 -13.43 0.86 0.47
C PHE A 194 -14.10 0.80 1.84
N THR A 195 -13.66 1.60 2.80
CA THR A 195 -14.28 1.69 4.12
C THR A 195 -15.74 2.10 4.00
N GLY A 196 -16.07 3.06 3.14
CA GLY A 196 -17.45 3.47 2.87
C GLY A 196 -18.30 2.34 2.28
N GLN A 197 -17.73 1.52 1.38
CA GLN A 197 -18.42 0.34 0.84
C GLN A 197 -18.66 -0.73 1.91
N VAL A 198 -17.68 -0.95 2.81
CA VAL A 198 -17.85 -1.87 3.97
C VAL A 198 -18.94 -1.36 4.91
N ALA A 199 -18.97 -0.06 5.19
CA ALA A 199 -20.01 0.55 6.01
C ALA A 199 -21.41 0.37 5.39
N ALA A 200 -21.54 0.47 4.06
CA ALA A 200 -22.81 0.31 3.36
C ALA A 200 -23.39 -1.12 3.45
N ILE A 201 -22.53 -2.14 3.58
CA ILE A 201 -22.96 -3.54 3.70
C ILE A 201 -23.00 -4.04 5.15
N GLU A 202 -22.72 -3.20 6.14
CA GLU A 202 -22.66 -3.60 7.55
C GLU A 202 -23.89 -4.36 8.04
N PRO A 203 -25.15 -3.95 7.77
CA PRO A 203 -26.32 -4.70 8.25
C PRO A 203 -26.36 -6.13 7.71
N GLN A 204 -26.04 -6.32 6.43
CA GLN A 204 -25.98 -7.64 5.80
C GLN A 204 -24.81 -8.45 6.33
N PHE A 205 -23.68 -7.80 6.57
CA PHE A 205 -22.50 -8.44 7.16
C PHE A 205 -22.80 -8.98 8.56
N GLN A 206 -23.48 -8.20 9.41
CA GLN A 206 -23.90 -8.61 10.75
C GLN A 206 -24.89 -9.79 10.71
N TYR A 207 -25.80 -9.77 9.74
CA TYR A 207 -26.72 -10.88 9.54
C TYR A 207 -25.98 -12.18 9.19
N ASN A 208 -25.11 -12.11 8.16
CA ASN A 208 -24.30 -13.25 7.72
C ASN A 208 -23.43 -13.79 8.87
N TYR A 209 -22.83 -12.89 9.65
CA TYR A 209 -22.01 -13.26 10.80
C TYR A 209 -22.78 -14.00 11.87
N LYS A 210 -23.98 -13.52 12.21
CA LYS A 210 -24.86 -14.17 13.20
C LYS A 210 -25.37 -15.53 12.72
N ALA A 211 -25.61 -15.70 11.44
CA ALA A 211 -26.04 -16.97 10.86
C ALA A 211 -24.94 -18.05 10.89
N MET A 212 -23.68 -17.65 11.09
CA MET A 212 -22.53 -18.56 11.17
C MET A 212 -22.14 -18.95 12.60
N LEU A 213 -22.67 -18.27 13.64
CA LEU A 213 -22.47 -18.57 15.05
C LEU A 213 -23.48 -19.59 15.56
#